data_b7e4a7518651be828735e01014c96381
#
_entry.id   b7e4a7518651be828735e01014c96381
#
_cell.length_a   1.000
_cell.length_b   1.000
_cell.length_c   1.000
_cell.angle_alpha   90.00
_cell.angle_beta   90.00
_cell.angle_gamma   90.00
#
_symmetry.space_group_name_H-M   'P 1'
#
loop_
_entity.id
_entity.type
_entity.pdbx_description
1 polymer ?
#
loop_
_entity_poly.entity_id
_entity_poly.type
_entity_poly.pdbx_seq_one_letter_code
_entity_poly.pdbx_strand_id
1 'polypeptide(L)'
;MKLNKIFPYTIAILVFVIASLFYFSPVLKGEKMKQNDITQFIGMSKEIADYRIEKGEEPYWTGAAFSGMPAYQLSAYYPHDYLKKIDNLIRFLPRPADYLFLYFFSFFILLLSLKVDWKLAILGALSFGFSTYLIIIFGAGHNAKAHAIGYMPLVLAGIIW
;
A
#
# COMPACT_ATOMS: atom_id res chain seq x y z
N MET A 1 -30.93 6.20 -17.48
CA MET A 1 -29.79 6.73 -18.28
C MET A 1 -28.49 7.01 -17.48
N LYS A 2 -28.47 6.97 -16.13
CA LYS A 2 -27.24 7.18 -15.32
C LYS A 2 -26.40 5.90 -15.09
N LEU A 3 -26.99 4.71 -15.16
CA LEU A 3 -26.28 3.42 -14.95
C LEU A 3 -25.16 3.16 -15.98
N ASN A 4 -25.35 3.58 -17.23
CA ASN A 4 -24.33 3.33 -18.29
C ASN A 4 -23.01 4.07 -18.07
N LYS A 5 -22.98 5.14 -17.26
CA LYS A 5 -21.74 5.88 -17.00
C LYS A 5 -20.89 5.27 -15.86
N ILE A 6 -21.51 4.58 -14.91
CA ILE A 6 -20.83 3.97 -13.76
C ILE A 6 -20.29 2.58 -14.10
N PHE A 7 -20.94 1.89 -15.04
CA PHE A 7 -20.63 0.53 -15.44
C PHE A 7 -19.14 0.26 -15.77
N PRO A 8 -18.44 1.11 -16.55
CA PRO A 8 -17.02 0.92 -16.83
C PRO A 8 -16.13 0.92 -15.58
N TYR A 9 -16.43 1.81 -14.63
CA TYR A 9 -15.64 1.95 -13.39
C TYR A 9 -15.86 0.75 -12.46
N THR A 10 -17.10 0.25 -12.39
CA THR A 10 -17.42 -0.95 -11.61
C THR A 10 -16.70 -2.17 -12.16
N ILE A 11 -16.67 -2.34 -13.49
CA ILE A 11 -15.90 -3.42 -14.13
C ILE A 11 -14.41 -3.30 -13.80
N ALA A 12 -13.84 -2.10 -13.91
CA ALA A 12 -12.43 -1.88 -13.63
C ALA A 12 -12.08 -2.28 -12.18
N ILE A 13 -12.87 -1.83 -11.20
CA ILE A 13 -12.66 -2.18 -9.79
C ILE A 13 -12.76 -3.69 -9.58
N LEU A 14 -13.75 -4.37 -10.15
CA LEU A 14 -13.90 -5.82 -10.05
C LEU A 14 -12.70 -6.56 -10.65
N VAL A 15 -12.25 -6.14 -11.83
CA VAL A 15 -11.05 -6.73 -12.47
C VAL A 15 -9.82 -6.55 -11.58
N PHE A 16 -9.61 -5.37 -10.99
CA PHE A 16 -8.45 -5.11 -10.13
C PHE A 16 -8.50 -5.89 -8.83
N VAL A 17 -9.67 -6.02 -8.20
CA VAL A 17 -9.86 -6.84 -7.00
C VAL A 17 -9.57 -8.31 -7.31
N ILE A 18 -10.16 -8.85 -8.39
CA ILE A 18 -9.96 -10.24 -8.80
C ILE A 18 -8.49 -10.49 -9.14
N ALA A 19 -7.86 -9.62 -9.92
CA ALA A 19 -6.45 -9.75 -10.30
C ALA A 19 -5.52 -9.73 -9.07
N SER A 20 -5.77 -8.82 -8.12
CA SER A 20 -4.97 -8.70 -6.90
C SER A 20 -5.09 -9.93 -6.00
N LEU A 21 -6.32 -10.42 -5.78
CA LEU A 21 -6.59 -11.59 -4.95
C LEU A 21 -6.14 -12.89 -5.64
N PHE A 22 -6.26 -12.99 -6.95
CA PHE A 22 -5.79 -14.14 -7.70
C PHE A 22 -4.26 -14.26 -7.65
N TYR A 23 -3.55 -13.14 -7.86
CA TYR A 23 -2.09 -13.12 -7.82
C TYR A 23 -1.55 -13.45 -6.42
N PHE A 24 -2.17 -12.91 -5.38
CA PHE A 24 -1.82 -13.20 -3.99
C PHE A 24 -2.80 -14.19 -3.34
N SER A 25 -3.24 -15.20 -4.08
CA SER A 25 -4.23 -16.18 -3.60
C SER A 25 -3.89 -16.87 -2.27
N PRO A 26 -2.61 -17.12 -1.86
CA PRO A 26 -2.31 -17.68 -0.55
C PRO A 26 -2.83 -16.85 0.62
N VAL A 27 -2.96 -15.52 0.42
CA VAL A 27 -3.51 -14.62 1.46
C VAL A 27 -4.96 -14.97 1.82
N LEU A 28 -5.73 -15.49 0.88
CA LEU A 28 -7.11 -15.94 1.13
C LEU A 28 -7.17 -17.16 2.06
N LYS A 29 -6.07 -17.91 2.18
CA LYS A 29 -5.90 -19.02 3.13
C LYS A 29 -5.33 -18.58 4.48
N GLY A 30 -5.16 -17.26 4.69
CA GLY A 30 -4.57 -16.70 5.90
C GLY A 30 -3.03 -16.73 5.92
N GLU A 31 -2.38 -17.09 4.83
CA GLU A 31 -0.93 -17.07 4.73
C GLU A 31 -0.39 -15.64 4.66
N LYS A 32 0.78 -15.41 5.24
CA LYS A 32 1.45 -14.10 5.24
C LYS A 32 2.74 -14.18 4.45
N MET A 33 2.98 -13.16 3.62
CA MET A 33 4.25 -13.05 2.93
C MET A 33 5.38 -12.76 3.93
N LYS A 34 6.42 -13.62 3.92
CA LYS A 34 7.64 -13.36 4.69
C LYS A 34 8.45 -12.27 3.99
N GLN A 35 8.69 -11.18 4.70
CA GLN A 35 9.43 -10.03 4.21
C GLN A 35 10.63 -9.79 5.14
N ASN A 36 11.84 -9.85 4.62
CA ASN A 36 13.05 -9.76 5.44
C ASN A 36 13.17 -8.42 6.17
N ASP A 37 12.91 -7.30 5.48
CA ASP A 37 12.98 -5.97 6.08
C ASP A 37 11.97 -5.79 7.21
N ILE A 38 10.77 -6.37 7.07
CA ILE A 38 9.76 -6.32 8.13
C ILE A 38 10.19 -7.16 9.32
N THR A 39 10.82 -8.31 9.10
CA THR A 39 11.35 -9.14 10.20
C THR A 39 12.44 -8.38 10.98
N GLN A 40 13.35 -7.71 10.28
CA GLN A 40 14.38 -6.87 10.90
C GLN A 40 13.77 -5.66 11.64
N PHE A 41 12.81 -4.97 11.01
CA PHE A 41 12.09 -3.86 11.64
C PHE A 41 11.42 -4.27 12.95
N ILE A 42 10.72 -5.42 12.98
CA ILE A 42 10.07 -5.94 14.19
C ILE A 42 11.12 -6.19 15.28
N GLY A 43 12.26 -6.76 14.94
CA GLY A 43 13.36 -6.99 15.89
C GLY A 43 13.92 -5.69 16.46
N MET A 44 14.24 -4.73 15.60
CA MET A 44 14.80 -3.43 16.04
C MET A 44 13.81 -2.58 16.83
N SER A 45 12.51 -2.63 16.48
CA SER A 45 11.47 -1.83 17.14
C SER A 45 10.87 -2.49 18.38
N LYS A 46 11.32 -3.70 18.75
CA LYS A 46 10.73 -4.46 19.85
C LYS A 46 10.82 -3.70 21.18
N GLU A 47 11.99 -3.15 21.53
CA GLU A 47 12.19 -2.37 22.75
C GLU A 47 11.20 -1.19 22.85
N ILE A 48 10.98 -0.49 21.74
CA ILE A 48 10.02 0.62 21.65
C ILE A 48 8.59 0.12 21.88
N ALA A 49 8.23 -1.02 21.28
CA ALA A 49 6.91 -1.60 21.41
C ALA A 49 6.64 -2.08 22.85
N ASP A 50 7.64 -2.74 23.47
CA ASP A 50 7.55 -3.21 24.86
C ASP A 50 7.40 -2.01 25.82
N TYR A 51 8.18 -0.94 25.65
CA TYR A 51 8.08 0.27 26.45
C TYR A 51 6.68 0.91 26.38
N ARG A 52 6.08 1.00 25.17
CA ARG A 52 4.72 1.50 25.01
C ARG A 52 3.69 0.69 25.77
N ILE A 53 3.84 -0.63 25.77
CA ILE A 53 2.92 -1.54 26.49
C ILE A 53 3.09 -1.38 27.99
N GLU A 54 4.32 -1.30 28.49
CA GLU A 54 4.59 -1.24 29.94
C GLU A 54 4.31 0.13 30.56
N LYS A 55 4.63 1.21 29.86
CA LYS A 55 4.56 2.58 30.37
C LYS A 55 3.36 3.39 29.88
N GLY A 56 2.74 2.99 28.76
CA GLY A 56 1.66 3.75 28.12
C GLY A 56 2.11 5.05 27.46
N GLU A 57 3.43 5.23 27.30
CA GLU A 57 4.06 6.45 26.76
C GLU A 57 4.98 6.12 25.59
N GLU A 58 5.32 7.14 24.78
CA GLU A 58 6.29 7.01 23.71
C GLU A 58 7.71 7.19 24.22
N PRO A 59 8.64 6.24 23.94
CA PRO A 59 10.05 6.45 24.28
C PRO A 59 10.69 7.48 23.33
N TYR A 60 11.57 8.31 23.85
CA TYR A 60 12.34 9.25 23.05
C TYR A 60 13.60 8.64 22.44
N TRP A 61 14.12 7.59 23.06
CA TRP A 61 15.38 6.93 22.71
C TRP A 61 15.22 5.42 22.74
N THR A 62 15.97 4.72 21.89
CA THR A 62 16.11 3.24 21.92
C THR A 62 17.57 2.85 21.85
N GLY A 63 17.97 1.85 22.61
CA GLY A 63 19.29 1.22 22.56
C GLY A 63 19.37 0.03 21.58
N ALA A 64 18.23 -0.41 21.02
CA ALA A 64 18.14 -1.65 20.25
C ALA A 64 18.79 -1.59 18.86
N ALA A 65 19.12 -0.40 18.34
CA ALA A 65 19.71 -0.24 17.02
C ALA A 65 20.86 0.78 17.04
N PHE A 66 21.91 0.54 16.27
CA PHE A 66 23.02 1.46 16.00
C PHE A 66 23.69 2.06 17.26
N SER A 67 23.81 1.30 18.33
CA SER A 67 24.31 1.77 19.64
C SER A 67 23.48 2.88 20.29
N GLY A 68 22.25 3.04 19.84
CA GLY A 68 21.28 4.03 20.32
C GLY A 68 20.91 5.07 19.28
N MET A 69 19.61 5.35 19.20
CA MET A 69 19.06 6.33 18.27
C MET A 69 17.72 6.90 18.77
N PRO A 70 17.29 8.06 18.26
CA PRO A 70 15.95 8.57 18.55
C PRO A 70 14.86 7.59 18.11
N ALA A 71 13.96 7.22 19.04
CA ALA A 71 12.95 6.17 18.81
C ALA A 71 11.99 6.50 17.65
N TYR A 72 11.67 7.78 17.44
CA TYR A 72 10.78 8.22 16.36
C TYR A 72 11.32 7.95 14.94
N GLN A 73 12.64 7.81 14.77
CA GLN A 73 13.24 7.48 13.48
C GLN A 73 13.05 6.01 13.09
N LEU A 74 12.86 5.15 14.10
CA LEU A 74 12.66 3.73 13.89
C LEU A 74 11.18 3.35 13.90
N SER A 75 10.45 3.79 14.93
CA SER A 75 9.02 3.49 15.08
C SER A 75 8.32 4.63 15.79
N ALA A 76 7.48 5.37 15.09
CA ALA A 76 6.65 6.42 15.68
C ALA A 76 5.18 6.02 15.64
N TYR A 77 4.44 6.44 16.66
CA TYR A 77 3.00 6.27 16.72
C TYR A 77 2.30 7.63 16.61
N TYR A 78 1.40 7.75 15.63
CA TYR A 78 0.63 8.97 15.36
C TYR A 78 -0.86 8.71 15.57
N PRO A 79 -1.39 8.93 16.78
CA PRO A 79 -2.79 8.61 17.11
C PRO A 79 -3.80 9.44 16.32
N HIS A 80 -3.40 10.64 15.86
CA HIS A 80 -4.25 11.58 15.12
C HIS A 80 -4.00 11.59 13.60
N ASP A 81 -3.43 10.51 13.05
CA ASP A 81 -3.25 10.36 11.61
C ASP A 81 -4.58 10.00 10.92
N TYR A 82 -5.35 11.05 10.59
CA TYR A 82 -6.63 10.89 9.87
C TYR A 82 -6.45 10.44 8.42
N LEU A 83 -5.31 10.77 7.79
CA LEU A 83 -5.02 10.33 6.42
C LEU A 83 -4.87 8.81 6.34
N LYS A 84 -4.37 8.19 7.39
CA LYS A 84 -4.29 6.73 7.49
C LYS A 84 -5.66 6.05 7.45
N LYS A 85 -6.73 6.72 7.91
CA LYS A 85 -8.10 6.19 7.80
C LYS A 85 -8.57 6.14 6.35
N ILE A 86 -8.26 7.19 5.57
CA ILE A 86 -8.57 7.24 4.14
C ILE A 86 -7.74 6.21 3.39
N ASP A 87 -6.46 6.11 3.69
CA ASP A 87 -5.56 5.10 3.12
C ASP A 87 -6.09 3.67 3.36
N ASN A 88 -6.48 3.35 4.59
CA ASN A 88 -7.04 2.05 4.93
C ASN A 88 -8.35 1.76 4.20
N LEU A 89 -9.17 2.78 3.91
CA LEU A 89 -10.40 2.64 3.12
C LEU A 89 -10.09 2.30 1.66
N ILE A 90 -9.08 2.92 1.08
CA ILE A 90 -8.65 2.64 -0.31
C ILE A 90 -8.00 1.26 -0.39
N ARG A 91 -7.19 0.90 0.59
CA ARG A 91 -6.46 -0.37 0.67
C ARG A 91 -7.21 -1.39 1.53
N PHE A 92 -8.47 -1.64 1.22
CA PHE A 92 -9.36 -2.52 2.00
C PHE A 92 -9.04 -4.02 1.84
N LEU A 93 -8.21 -4.40 0.88
CA LEU A 93 -7.81 -5.79 0.67
C LEU A 93 -6.71 -6.25 1.67
N PRO A 94 -6.60 -7.56 1.94
CA PRO A 94 -5.53 -8.08 2.78
C PRO A 94 -4.14 -7.91 2.12
N ARG A 95 -3.10 -7.64 2.94
CA ARG A 95 -1.73 -7.51 2.44
C ARG A 95 -1.17 -8.83 1.92
N PRO A 96 -0.44 -8.78 0.78
CA PRO A 96 -0.01 -7.63 -0.02
C PRO A 96 -0.94 -7.28 -1.18
N ALA A 97 -2.10 -7.90 -1.33
CA ALA A 97 -3.06 -7.65 -2.40
C ALA A 97 -3.57 -6.19 -2.40
N ASP A 98 -3.60 -5.54 -1.23
CA ASP A 98 -3.97 -4.13 -1.05
C ASP A 98 -3.05 -3.17 -1.82
N TYR A 99 -1.73 -3.43 -1.85
CA TYR A 99 -0.78 -2.62 -2.61
C TYR A 99 -0.93 -2.81 -4.11
N LEU A 100 -1.13 -4.06 -4.55
CA LEU A 100 -1.33 -4.35 -5.96
C LEU A 100 -2.61 -3.70 -6.48
N PHE A 101 -3.69 -3.77 -5.70
CA PHE A 101 -4.93 -3.06 -6.00
C PHE A 101 -4.71 -1.55 -6.07
N LEU A 102 -3.98 -0.95 -5.12
CA LEU A 102 -3.65 0.47 -5.13
C LEU A 102 -2.91 0.87 -6.42
N TYR A 103 -1.96 0.06 -6.89
CA TYR A 103 -1.24 0.32 -8.14
C TYR A 103 -2.17 0.32 -9.35
N PHE A 104 -3.04 -0.68 -9.47
CA PHE A 104 -4.03 -0.72 -10.55
C PHE A 104 -4.97 0.48 -10.49
N PHE A 105 -5.53 0.73 -9.33
CA PHE A 105 -6.50 1.80 -9.13
C PHE A 105 -5.91 3.18 -9.42
N SER A 106 -4.76 3.48 -8.86
CA SER A 106 -4.11 4.78 -9.01
C SER A 106 -3.71 5.07 -10.45
N PHE A 107 -3.13 4.09 -11.14
CA PHE A 107 -2.72 4.25 -12.53
C PHE A 107 -3.92 4.30 -13.48
N PHE A 108 -4.98 3.57 -13.19
CA PHE A 108 -6.25 3.68 -13.92
C PHE A 108 -6.81 5.11 -13.87
N ILE A 109 -6.88 5.72 -12.68
CA ILE A 109 -7.34 7.11 -12.51
C ILE A 109 -6.44 8.08 -13.30
N LEU A 110 -5.12 7.89 -13.27
CA LEU A 110 -4.20 8.70 -14.07
C LEU A 110 -4.51 8.59 -15.57
N LEU A 111 -4.69 7.39 -16.10
CA LEU A 111 -5.00 7.21 -17.52
C LEU A 111 -6.35 7.82 -17.91
N LEU A 112 -7.35 7.76 -17.02
CA LEU A 112 -8.62 8.43 -17.25
C LEU A 112 -8.48 9.96 -17.24
N SER A 113 -7.64 10.54 -16.38
CA SER A 113 -7.36 11.98 -16.38
C SER A 113 -6.68 12.43 -17.68
N LEU A 114 -5.90 11.55 -18.29
CA LEU A 114 -5.30 11.73 -19.62
C LEU A 114 -6.27 11.43 -20.78
N LYS A 115 -7.57 11.20 -20.47
CA LYS A 115 -8.63 10.92 -21.45
C LYS A 115 -8.41 9.64 -22.27
N VAL A 116 -7.66 8.68 -21.75
CA VAL A 116 -7.51 7.35 -22.34
C VAL A 116 -8.83 6.59 -22.20
N ASP A 117 -9.20 5.84 -23.23
CA ASP A 117 -10.38 4.97 -23.19
C ASP A 117 -10.29 3.98 -22.01
N TRP A 118 -11.40 3.77 -21.32
CA TRP A 118 -11.43 2.99 -20.07
C TRP A 118 -10.93 1.54 -20.23
N LYS A 119 -11.12 0.90 -21.39
CA LYS A 119 -10.65 -0.47 -21.64
C LYS A 119 -9.11 -0.49 -21.76
N LEU A 120 -8.55 0.47 -22.48
CA LEU A 120 -7.10 0.66 -22.57
C LEU A 120 -6.51 1.09 -21.23
N ALA A 121 -7.25 1.89 -20.47
CA ALA A 121 -6.85 2.29 -19.12
C ALA A 121 -6.77 1.08 -18.16
N ILE A 122 -7.69 0.11 -18.23
CA ILE A 122 -7.60 -1.15 -17.48
C ILE A 122 -6.33 -1.92 -17.87
N LEU A 123 -6.07 -2.09 -19.17
CA LEU A 123 -4.89 -2.80 -19.65
C LEU A 123 -3.60 -2.10 -19.19
N GLY A 124 -3.52 -0.78 -19.31
CA GLY A 124 -2.37 0.00 -18.83
C GLY A 124 -2.18 -0.10 -17.32
N ALA A 125 -3.26 -0.06 -16.56
CA ALA A 125 -3.22 -0.22 -15.11
C ALA A 125 -2.68 -1.59 -14.68
N LEU A 126 -3.16 -2.67 -15.30
CA LEU A 126 -2.66 -4.03 -15.06
C LEU A 126 -1.17 -4.14 -15.43
N SER A 127 -0.77 -3.59 -16.58
CA SER A 127 0.63 -3.60 -17.01
C SER A 127 1.54 -2.85 -16.04
N PHE A 128 1.10 -1.70 -15.52
CA PHE A 128 1.84 -0.95 -14.51
C PHE A 128 1.98 -1.76 -13.22
N GLY A 129 0.88 -2.23 -12.64
CA GLY A 129 0.91 -2.91 -11.34
C GLY A 129 1.63 -4.26 -11.37
N PHE A 130 1.60 -4.97 -12.50
CA PHE A 130 2.36 -6.22 -12.70
C PHE A 130 3.81 -6.00 -13.16
N SER A 131 4.31 -4.76 -13.15
CA SER A 131 5.73 -4.56 -13.48
C SER A 131 6.64 -5.27 -12.47
N THR A 132 7.67 -5.92 -12.97
CA THR A 132 8.60 -6.75 -12.17
C THR A 132 9.17 -5.99 -10.98
N TYR A 133 9.53 -4.72 -11.17
CA TYR A 133 10.08 -3.89 -10.10
C TYR A 133 9.12 -3.74 -8.91
N LEU A 134 7.83 -3.51 -9.16
CA LEU A 134 6.83 -3.33 -8.12
C LEU A 134 6.61 -4.62 -7.31
N ILE A 135 6.66 -5.76 -7.98
CA ILE A 135 6.55 -7.07 -7.33
C ILE A 135 7.78 -7.37 -6.47
N ILE A 136 8.99 -7.05 -6.95
CA ILE A 136 10.23 -7.23 -6.20
C ILE A 136 10.22 -6.39 -4.91
N ILE A 137 9.72 -5.16 -4.96
CA ILE A 137 9.59 -4.28 -3.77
C ILE A 137 8.74 -4.94 -2.69
N PHE A 138 7.65 -5.59 -3.05
CA PHE A 138 6.81 -6.33 -2.09
C PHE A 138 7.58 -7.48 -1.45
N GLY A 139 8.29 -8.27 -2.24
CA GLY A 139 9.07 -9.39 -1.74
C GLY A 139 10.16 -8.97 -0.76
N ALA A 140 10.82 -7.84 -1.01
CA ALA A 140 11.85 -7.29 -0.14
C ALA A 140 11.31 -6.74 1.19
N GLY A 141 10.06 -6.24 1.21
CA GLY A 141 9.45 -5.63 2.40
C GLY A 141 9.56 -4.11 2.44
N HIS A 142 9.93 -3.47 1.33
CA HIS A 142 9.99 -2.01 1.21
C HIS A 142 8.58 -1.38 1.17
N ASN A 143 7.75 -1.66 2.18
CA ASN A 143 6.33 -1.30 2.20
C ASN A 143 6.10 0.22 2.13
N ALA A 144 6.92 1.04 2.79
CA ALA A 144 6.81 2.50 2.71
C ALA A 144 7.05 3.02 1.29
N LYS A 145 8.03 2.44 0.58
CA LYS A 145 8.32 2.76 -0.82
C LYS A 145 7.20 2.30 -1.75
N ALA A 146 6.70 1.09 -1.56
CA ALA A 146 5.56 0.55 -2.30
C ALA A 146 4.33 1.46 -2.16
N HIS A 147 4.07 1.92 -0.93
CA HIS A 147 2.99 2.83 -0.61
C HIS A 147 3.13 4.18 -1.33
N ALA A 148 4.30 4.81 -1.25
CA ALA A 148 4.58 6.08 -1.92
C ALA A 148 4.41 5.98 -3.45
N ILE A 149 4.94 4.92 -4.08
CA ILE A 149 4.79 4.68 -5.53
C ILE A 149 3.32 4.46 -5.88
N GLY A 150 2.55 3.78 -5.03
CA GLY A 150 1.12 3.56 -5.25
C GLY A 150 0.32 4.86 -5.33
N TYR A 151 0.67 5.88 -4.60
CA TYR A 151 -0.02 7.19 -4.63
C TYR A 151 0.50 8.14 -5.70
N MET A 152 1.70 7.91 -6.25
CA MET A 152 2.31 8.80 -7.24
C MET A 152 1.40 9.05 -8.47
N PRO A 153 0.75 8.05 -9.08
CA PRO A 153 -0.18 8.27 -10.19
C PRO A 153 -1.39 9.11 -9.81
N LEU A 154 -1.91 9.00 -8.57
CA LEU A 154 -3.04 9.82 -8.10
C LEU A 154 -2.64 11.29 -7.95
N VAL A 155 -1.42 11.56 -7.46
CA VAL A 155 -0.90 12.94 -7.39
C VAL A 155 -0.82 13.55 -8.80
N LEU A 156 -0.26 12.81 -9.77
CA LEU A 156 -0.20 13.26 -11.15
C LEU A 156 -1.61 13.47 -11.75
N ALA A 157 -2.54 12.54 -11.49
CA ALA A 157 -3.92 12.68 -11.94
C ALA A 157 -4.57 13.96 -11.39
N GLY A 158 -4.35 14.26 -10.10
CA GLY A 158 -4.87 15.48 -9.47
C GLY A 158 -4.28 16.79 -10.02
N ILE A 159 -3.04 16.75 -10.54
CA ILE A 159 -2.41 17.92 -11.20
C ILE A 159 -2.98 18.12 -12.60
N ILE A 160 -3.30 17.04 -13.31
CA ILE A 160 -3.76 17.08 -14.72
C ILE A 160 -5.25 17.39 -14.82
N TRP A 161 -6.03 16.96 -13.80
CA TRP A 161 -7.48 17.14 -13.76
C TRP A 161 -7.85 18.64 -13.65
#